data_c12dd8c1077ae58d3274f066fbc608c4
#
_entry.id   c12dd8c1077ae58d3274f066fbc608c4
#
_cell.length_a   1.000
_cell.length_b   1.000
_cell.length_c   1.000
_cell.angle_alpha   90.00
_cell.angle_beta   90.00
_cell.angle_gamma   90.00
#
_symmetry.space_group_name_H-M   'P 1'
#
loop_
_entity.id
_entity.type
_entity.pdbx_description
1 polymer ?
#
loop_
_entity_poly.entity_id
_entity_poly.type
_entity_poly.pdbx_seq_one_letter_code
_entity_poly.pdbx_strand_id
1 'polypeptide(L)'
;NLKNLFAPKAEEMTFLCENGAILYRKDQILKKRPMPRSRAEALAKQILANDDMEVLISGANTSYLMPKHDDYIYHIQYFLGNRVEIVHSLDEIKEDMIKVSAYCRSGAAKYDKPFGDPWRGEFSAAVAGEKWLDFMLSDKGTGMRDLCGVLGISLEDVIAIGDNYNDLPMLA
;
A
#
# COMPACT_ATOMS: atom_id res chain seq x y z
N ASN A 1 -13.81 0.05 -1.63
CA ASN A 1 -13.51 1.28 -2.36
C ASN A 1 -13.96 2.49 -1.53
N LEU A 2 -13.00 3.34 -1.10
CA LEU A 2 -13.25 4.51 -0.24
C LEU A 2 -14.30 5.47 -0.81
N LYS A 3 -14.28 5.72 -2.11
CA LYS A 3 -15.29 6.59 -2.76
C LYS A 3 -16.71 6.10 -2.55
N ASN A 4 -16.96 4.79 -2.67
CA ASN A 4 -18.29 4.24 -2.47
C ASN A 4 -18.73 4.36 -1.01
N LEU A 5 -17.81 4.18 -0.06
CA LEU A 5 -18.08 4.33 1.36
C LEU A 5 -18.51 5.76 1.73
N PHE A 6 -17.89 6.76 1.08
CA PHE A 6 -18.15 8.18 1.31
C PHE A 6 -18.95 8.83 0.14
N ALA A 7 -19.67 8.04 -0.66
CA ALA A 7 -20.33 8.50 -1.89
C ALA A 7 -21.03 9.86 -1.82
N PRO A 8 -21.83 10.19 -0.77
CA PRO A 8 -22.52 11.48 -0.72
C PRO A 8 -21.57 12.70 -0.59
N LYS A 9 -20.34 12.49 -0.11
CA LYS A 9 -19.35 13.54 0.17
C LYS A 9 -18.02 13.36 -0.56
N ALA A 10 -17.89 12.31 -1.35
CA ALA A 10 -16.62 11.96 -2.02
C ALA A 10 -16.05 13.09 -2.87
N GLU A 11 -16.91 13.90 -3.50
CA GLU A 11 -16.50 15.05 -4.33
C GLU A 11 -15.88 16.21 -3.52
N GLU A 12 -16.23 16.31 -2.23
CA GLU A 12 -15.71 17.33 -1.31
C GLU A 12 -14.41 16.88 -0.63
N MET A 13 -14.07 15.57 -0.68
CA MET A 13 -12.97 14.95 0.04
C MET A 13 -11.72 14.79 -0.83
N THR A 14 -10.58 14.73 -0.17
CA THR A 14 -9.32 14.22 -0.73
C THR A 14 -8.97 12.92 0.01
N PHE A 15 -8.64 11.89 -0.75
CA PHE A 15 -8.31 10.57 -0.21
C PHE A 15 -6.80 10.38 -0.22
N LEU A 16 -6.28 10.01 0.94
CA LEU A 16 -4.91 9.59 1.13
C LEU A 16 -4.89 8.06 1.20
N CYS A 17 -4.40 7.41 0.15
CA CYS A 17 -4.43 5.97 -0.02
C CYS A 17 -3.04 5.36 0.11
N GLU A 18 -2.97 4.01 0.25
CA GLU A 18 -1.73 3.24 0.34
C GLU A 18 -0.75 3.83 1.36
N ASN A 19 -1.22 4.04 2.62
CA ASN A 19 -0.46 4.67 3.70
C ASN A 19 0.24 5.99 3.30
N GLY A 20 -0.44 6.80 2.49
CA GLY A 20 0.07 8.11 2.08
C GLY A 20 0.82 8.14 0.74
N ALA A 21 0.97 6.99 0.08
CA ALA A 21 1.68 6.94 -1.18
C ALA A 21 0.90 7.49 -2.37
N ILE A 22 -0.42 7.65 -2.26
CA ILE A 22 -1.26 8.23 -3.31
C ILE A 22 -2.27 9.20 -2.72
N LEU A 23 -2.39 10.38 -3.34
CA LEU A 23 -3.43 11.36 -3.07
C LEU A 23 -4.41 11.42 -4.24
N TYR A 24 -5.70 11.21 -3.93
CA TYR A 24 -6.79 11.34 -4.90
C TYR A 24 -7.74 12.46 -4.50
N ARG A 25 -8.16 13.25 -5.46
CA ARG A 25 -9.31 14.16 -5.32
C ARG A 25 -10.15 14.10 -6.58
N LYS A 26 -11.43 13.89 -6.41
CA LYS A 26 -12.38 13.65 -7.51
C LYS A 26 -11.81 12.64 -8.46
N ASP A 27 -11.69 12.26 -9.46
CA ASP A 27 -11.07 11.17 -10.21
C ASP A 27 -9.61 11.43 -10.64
N GLN A 28 -8.92 12.36 -9.97
CA GLN A 28 -7.56 12.73 -10.31
C GLN A 28 -6.56 12.31 -9.23
N ILE A 29 -5.43 11.76 -9.67
CA ILE A 29 -4.26 11.57 -8.82
C ILE A 29 -3.55 12.93 -8.71
N LEU A 30 -3.54 13.50 -7.49
CA LEU A 30 -2.85 14.75 -7.21
C LEU A 30 -1.35 14.53 -7.00
N LYS A 31 -1.00 13.42 -6.36
CA LYS A 31 0.38 13.01 -6.11
C LYS A 31 0.46 11.50 -5.95
N LYS A 32 1.59 10.91 -6.36
CA LYS A 32 1.93 9.51 -6.09
C LYS A 32 3.42 9.38 -5.81
N ARG A 33 3.79 8.37 -5.02
CA ARG A 33 5.17 8.02 -4.67
C ARG A 33 5.46 6.58 -5.10
N PRO A 34 5.81 6.36 -6.38
CA PRO A 34 6.11 5.02 -6.85
C PRO A 34 7.45 4.52 -6.29
N MET A 35 7.52 3.23 -6.03
CA MET A 35 8.75 2.55 -5.67
C MET A 35 9.69 2.48 -6.89
N PRO A 36 11.03 2.57 -6.71
CA PRO A 36 11.96 2.29 -7.79
C PRO A 36 11.71 0.88 -8.36
N ARG A 37 11.41 0.78 -9.64
CA ARG A 37 10.96 -0.44 -10.31
C ARG A 37 11.82 -1.66 -10.01
N SER A 38 13.14 -1.53 -10.19
CA SER A 38 14.08 -2.62 -9.97
C SER A 38 14.09 -3.14 -8.53
N ARG A 39 13.86 -2.24 -7.56
CA ARG A 39 13.86 -2.59 -6.14
C ARG A 39 12.53 -3.21 -5.71
N ALA A 40 11.41 -2.70 -6.22
CA ALA A 40 10.09 -3.30 -6.03
C ALA A 40 10.05 -4.74 -6.59
N GLU A 41 10.62 -4.95 -7.77
CA GLU A 41 10.75 -6.28 -8.38
C GLU A 41 11.67 -7.22 -7.58
N ALA A 42 12.79 -6.71 -7.05
CA ALA A 42 13.68 -7.51 -6.21
C ALA A 42 12.97 -7.97 -4.92
N LEU A 43 12.22 -7.07 -4.27
CA LEU A 43 11.39 -7.41 -3.11
C LEU A 43 10.31 -8.42 -3.48
N ALA A 44 9.57 -8.20 -4.56
CA ALA A 44 8.52 -9.11 -5.02
C ALA A 44 9.08 -10.53 -5.30
N LYS A 45 10.26 -10.63 -5.92
CA LYS A 45 10.95 -11.91 -6.15
C LYS A 45 11.31 -12.63 -4.85
N GLN A 46 11.75 -11.90 -3.82
CA GLN A 46 12.03 -12.49 -2.51
C GLN A 46 10.76 -12.99 -1.81
N ILE A 47 9.64 -12.25 -1.92
CA ILE A 47 8.35 -12.69 -1.40
C ILE A 47 7.90 -13.96 -2.14
N LEU A 48 8.01 -13.98 -3.48
CA LEU A 48 7.65 -15.15 -4.30
C LEU A 48 8.49 -16.39 -3.99
N ALA A 49 9.74 -16.22 -3.60
CA ALA A 49 10.64 -17.31 -3.23
C ALA A 49 10.34 -17.93 -1.84
N ASN A 50 9.49 -17.29 -1.03
CA ASN A 50 9.13 -17.78 0.30
C ASN A 50 7.78 -18.52 0.24
N ASP A 51 7.76 -19.82 0.54
CA ASP A 51 6.57 -20.67 0.40
C ASP A 51 5.40 -20.26 1.32
N ASP A 52 5.67 -19.57 2.43
CA ASP A 52 4.65 -19.08 3.37
C ASP A 52 4.09 -17.70 2.97
N MET A 53 4.56 -17.12 1.88
CA MET A 53 4.15 -15.79 1.45
C MET A 53 3.49 -15.79 0.07
N GLU A 54 2.51 -14.91 -0.09
CA GLU A 54 1.94 -14.50 -1.37
C GLU A 54 2.25 -13.03 -1.63
N VAL A 55 2.43 -12.65 -2.88
CA VAL A 55 2.71 -11.25 -3.24
C VAL A 55 1.44 -10.54 -3.71
N LEU A 56 1.28 -9.29 -3.25
CA LEU A 56 0.35 -8.32 -3.84
C LEU A 56 1.14 -7.07 -4.21
N ILE A 57 1.03 -6.64 -5.46
CA ILE A 57 1.64 -5.41 -5.94
C ILE A 57 0.53 -4.42 -6.24
N SER A 58 0.48 -3.32 -5.49
CA SER A 58 -0.48 -2.25 -5.72
C SER A 58 0.07 -1.26 -6.74
N GLY A 59 -0.62 -1.12 -7.86
CA GLY A 59 -0.52 0.04 -8.73
C GLY A 59 -1.42 1.18 -8.23
N ALA A 60 -1.62 2.19 -9.06
CA ALA A 60 -2.49 3.31 -8.69
C ALA A 60 -3.98 2.92 -8.67
N ASN A 61 -4.39 1.98 -9.51
CA ASN A 61 -5.79 1.59 -9.68
C ASN A 61 -6.02 0.07 -9.70
N THR A 62 -4.99 -0.72 -9.73
CA THR A 62 -5.07 -2.18 -9.91
C THR A 62 -4.16 -2.87 -8.91
N SER A 63 -4.63 -3.99 -8.36
CA SER A 63 -3.85 -4.92 -7.55
C SER A 63 -3.40 -6.07 -8.44
N TYR A 64 -2.09 -6.28 -8.56
CA TYR A 64 -1.49 -7.35 -9.35
C TYR A 64 -1.13 -8.51 -8.44
N LEU A 65 -1.53 -9.71 -8.84
CA LEU A 65 -1.24 -10.95 -8.13
C LEU A 65 -0.42 -11.90 -9.01
N MET A 66 0.54 -12.57 -8.39
CA MET A 66 1.20 -13.76 -8.92
C MET A 66 0.95 -14.91 -7.92
N PRO A 67 -0.28 -15.46 -7.89
CA PRO A 67 -0.71 -16.33 -6.81
C PRO A 67 -0.07 -17.72 -6.90
N LYS A 68 0.28 -18.29 -5.75
CA LYS A 68 0.70 -19.69 -5.62
C LYS A 68 -0.49 -20.60 -5.29
N HIS A 69 -1.58 -20.02 -4.73
CA HIS A 69 -2.74 -20.76 -4.27
C HIS A 69 -4.03 -20.02 -4.64
N ASP A 70 -5.05 -20.78 -5.04
CA ASP A 70 -6.35 -20.25 -5.50
C ASP A 70 -7.13 -19.53 -4.40
N ASP A 71 -7.01 -19.98 -3.14
CA ASP A 71 -7.66 -19.34 -2.00
C ASP A 71 -7.19 -17.90 -1.78
N TYR A 72 -5.95 -17.58 -2.17
CA TYR A 72 -5.43 -16.21 -2.11
C TYR A 72 -6.11 -15.28 -3.12
N ILE A 73 -6.36 -15.76 -4.34
CA ILE A 73 -7.10 -14.99 -5.36
C ILE A 73 -8.49 -14.64 -4.82
N TYR A 74 -9.20 -15.66 -4.29
CA TYR A 74 -10.52 -15.46 -3.72
C TYR A 74 -10.51 -14.43 -2.57
N HIS A 75 -9.52 -14.54 -1.66
CA HIS A 75 -9.38 -13.62 -0.54
C HIS A 75 -9.22 -12.16 -1.00
N ILE A 76 -8.35 -11.90 -1.98
CA ILE A 76 -8.12 -10.53 -2.46
C ILE A 76 -9.31 -9.99 -3.26
N GLN A 77 -9.85 -10.78 -4.17
CA GLN A 77 -10.87 -10.32 -5.11
C GLN A 77 -12.24 -10.16 -4.44
N TYR A 78 -12.65 -11.14 -3.64
CA TYR A 78 -14.02 -11.20 -3.10
C TYR A 78 -14.11 -10.69 -1.67
N PHE A 79 -13.11 -10.96 -0.84
CA PHE A 79 -13.13 -10.55 0.56
C PHE A 79 -12.67 -9.09 0.74
N LEU A 80 -11.57 -8.68 0.09
CA LEU A 80 -11.08 -7.31 0.14
C LEU A 80 -11.71 -6.39 -0.92
N GLY A 81 -12.34 -6.96 -1.96
CA GLY A 81 -13.01 -6.19 -3.01
C GLY A 81 -12.07 -5.37 -3.90
N ASN A 82 -10.82 -5.79 -4.05
CA ASN A 82 -9.86 -5.12 -4.90
C ASN A 82 -10.15 -5.39 -6.38
N ARG A 83 -9.85 -4.42 -7.24
CA ARG A 83 -9.71 -4.69 -8.68
C ARG A 83 -8.40 -5.45 -8.88
N VAL A 84 -8.51 -6.70 -9.31
CA VAL A 84 -7.40 -7.64 -9.41
C VAL A 84 -7.07 -7.93 -10.87
N GLU A 85 -5.78 -7.98 -11.17
CA GLU A 85 -5.21 -8.53 -12.40
C GLU A 85 -4.20 -9.62 -12.02
N ILE A 86 -4.37 -10.82 -12.58
CA ILE A 86 -3.44 -11.94 -12.40
C ILE A 86 -2.38 -11.83 -13.49
N VAL A 87 -1.12 -11.81 -13.10
CA VAL A 87 0.03 -11.75 -13.99
C VAL A 87 0.94 -12.96 -13.77
N HIS A 88 1.64 -13.39 -14.81
CA HIS A 88 2.57 -14.53 -14.77
C HIS A 88 4.02 -14.08 -14.65
N SER A 89 4.29 -12.81 -14.90
CA SER A 89 5.61 -12.20 -14.71
C SER A 89 5.49 -10.74 -14.26
N LEU A 90 6.53 -10.24 -13.58
CA LEU A 90 6.58 -8.83 -13.15
C LEU A 90 6.66 -7.87 -14.35
N ASP A 91 7.15 -8.34 -15.49
CA ASP A 91 7.24 -7.55 -16.72
C ASP A 91 5.87 -7.23 -17.35
N GLU A 92 4.82 -7.95 -17.00
CA GLU A 92 3.46 -7.68 -17.45
C GLU A 92 2.88 -6.42 -16.80
N ILE A 93 3.33 -6.07 -15.59
CA ILE A 93 2.89 -4.86 -14.88
C ILE A 93 3.50 -3.64 -15.56
N LYS A 94 2.67 -2.81 -16.21
CA LYS A 94 3.15 -1.64 -16.96
C LYS A 94 3.03 -0.32 -16.19
N GLU A 95 2.20 -0.28 -15.16
CA GLU A 95 2.05 0.90 -14.33
C GLU A 95 3.12 0.96 -13.22
N ASP A 96 3.19 2.12 -12.55
CA ASP A 96 4.07 2.30 -11.40
C ASP A 96 3.64 1.40 -10.23
N MET A 97 4.59 0.74 -9.62
CA MET A 97 4.40 -0.02 -8.38
C MET A 97 4.42 0.94 -7.18
N ILE A 98 3.32 1.06 -6.49
CA ILE A 98 3.15 1.99 -5.36
C ILE A 98 3.47 1.31 -4.04
N LYS A 99 3.04 0.06 -3.90
CA LYS A 99 3.26 -0.76 -2.71
C LYS A 99 3.49 -2.21 -3.13
N VAL A 100 4.36 -2.88 -2.42
CA VAL A 100 4.53 -4.33 -2.48
C VAL A 100 4.20 -4.91 -1.11
N SER A 101 3.27 -5.84 -1.06
CA SER A 101 2.81 -6.47 0.17
C SER A 101 3.09 -7.96 0.16
N ALA A 102 3.57 -8.47 1.29
CA ALA A 102 3.63 -9.90 1.56
C ALA A 102 2.42 -10.31 2.39
N TYR A 103 1.59 -11.20 1.87
CA TYR A 103 0.58 -11.89 2.65
C TYR A 103 1.23 -13.13 3.27
N CYS A 104 1.47 -13.10 4.57
CA CYS A 104 2.15 -14.13 5.33
C CYS A 104 1.11 -15.12 5.88
N ARG A 105 1.06 -16.34 5.36
CA ARG A 105 0.05 -17.36 5.74
C ARG A 105 0.12 -17.71 7.22
N SER A 106 1.32 -17.77 7.80
CA SER A 106 1.55 -18.06 9.22
C SER A 106 1.61 -16.82 10.13
N GLY A 107 1.25 -15.64 9.60
CA GLY A 107 1.23 -14.36 10.33
C GLY A 107 2.41 -13.44 10.03
N ALA A 108 2.13 -12.14 9.83
CA ALA A 108 3.13 -11.15 9.43
C ALA A 108 4.16 -10.83 10.52
N ALA A 109 3.76 -10.86 11.79
CA ALA A 109 4.66 -10.57 12.91
C ALA A 109 5.91 -11.47 12.94
N LYS A 110 5.80 -12.71 12.46
CA LYS A 110 6.90 -13.67 12.34
C LYS A 110 8.00 -13.17 11.38
N TYR A 111 7.60 -12.41 10.37
CA TYR A 111 8.47 -11.93 9.30
C TYR A 111 8.87 -10.47 9.43
N ASP A 112 8.31 -9.76 10.39
CA ASP A 112 8.54 -8.32 10.56
C ASP A 112 10.04 -7.99 10.68
N LYS A 113 10.76 -8.67 11.57
CA LYS A 113 12.22 -8.48 11.72
C LYS A 113 13.02 -9.24 10.66
N PRO A 114 12.90 -10.58 10.53
CA PRO A 114 13.83 -11.34 9.68
C PRO A 114 13.69 -11.02 8.20
N PHE A 115 12.52 -10.62 7.72
CA PHE A 115 12.27 -10.25 6.34
C PHE A 115 12.12 -8.73 6.15
N GLY A 116 11.48 -8.02 7.09
CA GLY A 116 11.21 -6.59 6.98
C GLY A 116 12.44 -5.71 7.24
N ASP A 117 13.26 -6.01 8.27
CA ASP A 117 14.40 -5.16 8.62
C ASP A 117 15.43 -4.96 7.49
N PRO A 118 15.78 -5.96 6.67
CA PRO A 118 16.67 -5.75 5.53
C PRO A 118 16.19 -4.69 4.52
N TRP A 119 14.87 -4.44 4.46
CA TRP A 119 14.28 -3.48 3.54
C TRP A 119 13.97 -2.11 4.16
N ARG A 120 14.01 -1.98 5.50
CA ARG A 120 13.64 -0.73 6.21
C ARG A 120 14.56 0.46 5.94
N GLY A 121 15.78 0.23 5.49
CA GLY A 121 16.67 1.30 5.05
C GLY A 121 16.27 1.94 3.71
N GLU A 122 15.40 1.27 2.96
CA GLU A 122 14.99 1.65 1.61
C GLU A 122 13.50 1.94 1.52
N PHE A 123 12.67 1.14 2.21
CA PHE A 123 11.23 1.26 2.24
C PHE A 123 10.72 1.42 3.68
N SER A 124 9.59 2.09 3.83
CA SER A 124 8.76 1.92 5.02
C SER A 124 8.23 0.48 5.01
N ALA A 125 8.51 -0.28 6.06
CA ALA A 125 8.01 -1.63 6.24
C ALA A 125 7.12 -1.68 7.48
N ALA A 126 5.86 -2.06 7.32
CA ALA A 126 4.87 -2.05 8.38
C ALA A 126 4.02 -3.32 8.37
N VAL A 127 3.80 -3.87 9.57
CA VAL A 127 2.78 -4.90 9.77
C VAL A 127 1.41 -4.25 9.71
N ALA A 128 0.57 -4.69 8.77
CA ALA A 128 -0.78 -4.21 8.55
C ALA A 128 -1.79 -5.33 8.87
N GLY A 129 -2.24 -5.39 10.10
CA GLY A 129 -3.08 -6.47 10.60
C GLY A 129 -2.31 -7.77 10.84
N GLU A 130 -3.03 -8.90 10.86
CA GLU A 130 -2.45 -10.20 11.27
C GLU A 130 -1.49 -10.79 10.23
N LYS A 131 -1.81 -10.63 8.93
CA LYS A 131 -1.14 -11.39 7.85
C LYS A 131 -0.37 -10.53 6.85
N TRP A 132 -0.43 -9.23 6.95
CA TRP A 132 0.16 -8.34 5.94
C TRP A 132 1.45 -7.69 6.43
N LEU A 133 2.48 -7.73 5.61
CA LEU A 133 3.71 -6.96 5.74
C LEU A 133 3.84 -6.10 4.48
N ASP A 134 3.63 -4.80 4.65
CA ASP A 134 3.54 -3.81 3.58
C ASP A 134 4.85 -3.04 3.42
N PHE A 135 5.28 -2.82 2.18
CA PHE A 135 6.47 -2.05 1.82
C PHE A 135 6.12 -0.94 0.83
N MET A 136 6.54 0.29 1.13
CA MET A 136 6.26 1.47 0.30
C MET A 136 7.25 2.60 0.59
N LEU A 137 7.24 3.66 -0.23
CA LEU A 137 8.07 4.87 -0.01
C LEU A 137 7.38 5.96 0.84
N SER A 138 6.31 5.62 1.53
CA SER A 138 5.53 6.59 2.28
C SER A 138 5.05 6.01 3.60
N ASP A 139 4.67 6.90 4.49
CA ASP A 139 3.86 6.66 5.66
C ASP A 139 2.74 7.70 5.72
N LYS A 140 1.80 7.57 6.64
CA LYS A 140 0.67 8.51 6.75
C LYS A 140 1.11 9.93 7.07
N GLY A 141 2.21 10.13 7.80
CA GLY A 141 2.77 11.47 8.07
C GLY A 141 3.36 12.12 6.82
N THR A 142 4.10 11.36 6.02
CA THR A 142 4.61 11.81 4.71
C THR A 142 3.45 12.17 3.78
N GLY A 143 2.42 11.31 3.73
CA GLY A 143 1.21 11.57 2.94
C GLY A 143 0.46 12.82 3.41
N MET A 144 0.38 13.08 4.72
CA MET A 144 -0.23 14.27 5.29
C MET A 144 0.55 15.54 4.89
N ARG A 145 1.87 15.52 4.99
CA ARG A 145 2.72 16.65 4.51
C ARG A 145 2.52 16.91 3.01
N ASP A 146 2.45 15.85 2.22
CA ASP A 146 2.18 15.97 0.78
C ASP A 146 0.79 16.56 0.51
N LEU A 147 -0.22 16.13 1.26
CA LEU A 147 -1.58 16.65 1.17
C LEU A 147 -1.64 18.15 1.48
N CYS A 148 -1.04 18.55 2.60
CA CYS A 148 -0.96 19.96 3.00
C CYS A 148 -0.26 20.81 1.94
N GLY A 149 0.86 20.33 1.41
CA GLY A 149 1.59 21.01 0.32
C GLY A 149 0.75 21.18 -0.95
N VAL A 150 0.00 20.14 -1.34
CA VAL A 150 -0.89 20.19 -2.52
C VAL A 150 -2.07 21.15 -2.31
N LEU A 151 -2.60 21.22 -1.09
CA LEU A 151 -3.76 22.06 -0.76
C LEU A 151 -3.36 23.49 -0.33
N GLY A 152 -2.08 23.78 -0.12
CA GLY A 152 -1.60 25.07 0.39
C GLY A 152 -2.01 25.34 1.84
N ILE A 153 -2.12 24.31 2.68
CA ILE A 153 -2.52 24.36 4.09
C ILE A 153 -1.28 24.16 4.96
N SER A 154 -1.16 24.95 6.05
CA SER A 154 -0.13 24.71 7.07
C SER A 154 -0.43 23.44 7.86
N LEU A 155 0.60 22.70 8.29
CA LEU A 155 0.43 21.56 9.19
C LEU A 155 -0.14 22.01 10.56
N GLU A 156 0.11 23.24 10.97
CA GLU A 156 -0.42 23.83 12.20
C GLU A 156 -1.96 24.01 12.18
N ASP A 157 -2.56 24.03 10.98
CA ASP A 157 -4.00 24.15 10.79
C ASP A 157 -4.69 22.79 10.65
N VAL A 158 -3.96 21.68 10.84
CA VAL A 158 -4.46 20.30 10.63
C VAL A 158 -4.79 19.64 11.96
N ILE A 159 -5.93 18.99 12.01
CA ILE A 159 -6.28 18.03 13.06
C ILE A 159 -6.21 16.63 12.48
N ALA A 160 -5.34 15.79 13.03
CA ALA A 160 -5.23 14.38 12.66
C ALA A 160 -5.88 13.48 13.73
N ILE A 161 -6.59 12.45 13.27
CA ILE A 161 -7.21 11.44 14.12
C ILE A 161 -6.82 10.06 13.61
N GLY A 162 -6.35 9.20 14.52
CA GLY A 162 -5.94 7.83 14.20
C GLY A 162 -6.07 6.91 15.40
N ASP A 163 -6.09 5.60 15.17
CA ASP A 163 -6.31 4.57 16.19
C ASP A 163 -5.29 3.42 16.13
N ASN A 164 -4.33 3.47 15.19
CA ASN A 164 -3.41 2.37 14.97
C ASN A 164 -1.95 2.85 14.84
N TYR A 165 -1.00 1.92 14.96
CA TYR A 165 0.45 2.22 14.90
C TYR A 165 0.89 2.90 13.60
N ASN A 166 0.28 2.57 12.46
CA ASN A 166 0.58 3.23 11.19
C ASN A 166 0.05 4.68 11.10
N ASP A 167 -0.73 5.14 12.09
CA ASP A 167 -1.20 6.52 12.20
C ASP A 167 -0.20 7.41 12.98
N LEU A 168 0.68 6.83 13.80
CA LEU A 168 1.65 7.59 14.60
C LEU A 168 2.43 8.64 13.80
N PRO A 169 2.92 8.36 12.57
CA PRO A 169 3.66 9.36 11.79
C PRO A 169 2.85 10.60 11.40
N MET A 170 1.51 10.54 11.39
CA MET A 170 0.67 11.71 11.12
C MET A 170 0.17 12.42 12.38
N LEU A 171 0.36 11.79 13.55
CA LEU A 171 -0.05 12.33 14.85
C LEU A 171 1.12 13.02 15.60
N ALA A 172 2.35 12.88 15.08
CA ALA A 172 3.59 13.36 15.69
C ALA A 172 3.96 14.80 15.30
#